data_9f94eb082b2e433bbb49706c5d57bc8e
#
_entry.id   9f94eb082b2e433bbb49706c5d57bc8e
#
_cell.length_a   1.000
_cell.length_b   1.000
_cell.length_c   1.000
_cell.angle_alpha   90.00
_cell.angle_beta   90.00
_cell.angle_gamma   90.00
#
_symmetry.space_group_name_H-M   'P 1'
#
loop_
_entity.id
_entity.type
_entity.pdbx_description
1 polymer ?
#
loop_
_entity_poly.entity_id
_entity_poly.type
_entity_poly.pdbx_seq_one_letter_code
_entity_poly.pdbx_strand_id
1 'polypeptide(L)'
;MEYIIENEYLKVTITSWGAQVKSVIRKCDSVEHIWNGDASVWKFHTPILFPHCGKLVDGKLEAKGKVYESSMHGFARDMEHDFVDQTED
;
A
#
# COMPACT_ATOMS: atom_id res chain seq x y z
N MET A 1 3.77 -11.73 -1.40
CA MET A 1 3.34 -12.56 -0.26
C MET A 1 2.26 -11.82 0.52
N GLU A 2 1.28 -12.54 1.02
CA GLU A 2 0.20 -11.91 1.79
C GLU A 2 0.31 -12.28 3.26
N TYR A 3 0.00 -11.32 4.12
CA TYR A 3 -0.02 -11.48 5.58
C TYR A 3 -1.41 -11.15 6.10
N ILE A 4 -1.86 -11.90 7.09
CA ILE A 4 -3.19 -11.73 7.67
C ILE A 4 -3.05 -11.37 9.14
N ILE A 5 -3.72 -10.30 9.55
CA ILE A 5 -3.95 -9.98 10.96
C ILE A 5 -5.45 -9.98 11.19
N GLU A 6 -5.87 -10.51 12.34
CA GLU A 6 -7.30 -10.59 12.63
C GLU A 6 -7.60 -10.63 14.12
N ASN A 7 -8.80 -10.20 14.46
CA ASN A 7 -9.39 -10.35 15.77
C ASN A 7 -10.82 -10.88 15.63
N GLU A 8 -11.63 -10.78 16.67
CA GLU A 8 -13.02 -11.28 16.62
C GLU A 8 -13.94 -10.46 15.69
N TYR A 9 -13.54 -9.24 15.31
CA TYR A 9 -14.37 -8.33 14.50
C TYR A 9 -13.92 -8.20 13.06
N LEU A 10 -12.60 -8.16 12.81
CA LEU A 10 -12.02 -7.84 11.51
C LEU A 10 -10.97 -8.85 11.09
N LYS A 11 -10.93 -9.09 9.78
CA LYS A 11 -9.84 -9.82 9.13
C LYS A 11 -9.19 -8.89 8.10
N VAL A 12 -7.90 -8.61 8.25
CA VAL A 12 -7.15 -7.69 7.40
C VAL A 12 -6.06 -8.45 6.67
N THR A 13 -6.02 -8.30 5.35
CA THR A 13 -4.99 -8.89 4.49
C THR A 13 -4.09 -7.78 3.96
N ILE A 14 -2.77 -7.97 4.10
CA ILE A 14 -1.74 -7.03 3.67
C ILE A 14 -0.83 -7.74 2.68
N THR A 15 -0.58 -7.12 1.52
CA THR A 15 0.40 -7.66 0.58
C THR A 15 1.78 -7.04 0.82
N SER A 16 2.83 -7.84 0.71
CA SER A 16 4.20 -7.34 0.85
C SER A 16 4.61 -6.43 -0.30
N TRP A 17 4.06 -6.63 -1.50
CA TRP A 17 4.29 -5.71 -2.61
C TRP A 17 3.54 -4.40 -2.36
N GLY A 18 4.31 -3.32 -2.19
CA GLY A 18 3.78 -2.00 -1.87
C GLY A 18 3.26 -1.86 -0.44
N ALA A 19 3.33 -2.91 0.38
CA ALA A 19 2.81 -2.96 1.76
C ALA A 19 1.37 -2.47 1.86
N GLN A 20 0.54 -2.78 0.87
CA GLN A 20 -0.84 -2.32 0.81
C GLN A 20 -1.75 -3.17 1.69
N VAL A 21 -2.70 -2.52 2.37
CA VAL A 21 -3.86 -3.20 2.93
C VAL A 21 -4.77 -3.55 1.75
N LYS A 22 -4.91 -4.82 1.49
CA LYS A 22 -5.60 -5.33 0.31
C LYS A 22 -7.06 -5.67 0.61
N SER A 23 -7.35 -6.02 1.85
CA SER A 23 -8.68 -6.47 2.26
C SER A 23 -8.92 -6.13 3.72
N VAL A 24 -10.10 -5.64 4.03
CA VAL A 24 -10.60 -5.48 5.40
C VAL A 24 -12.02 -6.03 5.42
N ILE A 25 -12.19 -7.22 5.98
CA ILE A 25 -13.49 -7.89 6.06
C ILE A 25 -14.05 -7.78 7.46
N ARG A 26 -15.27 -7.28 7.59
CA ARG A 26 -16.01 -7.30 8.84
C ARG A 26 -16.61 -8.69 9.01
N LYS A 27 -16.27 -9.38 10.11
CA LYS A 27 -16.59 -10.79 10.29
C LYS A 27 -18.09 -11.07 10.50
N CYS A 28 -18.81 -10.15 11.13
CA CYS A 28 -20.23 -10.38 11.46
C CYS A 28 -21.14 -10.54 10.23
N ASP A 29 -20.75 -9.94 9.10
CA ASP A 29 -21.53 -10.00 7.86
C ASP A 29 -20.68 -10.30 6.62
N SER A 30 -19.38 -10.54 6.79
CA SER A 30 -18.43 -10.84 5.70
C SER A 30 -18.33 -9.74 4.65
N VAL A 31 -18.59 -8.47 5.02
CA VAL A 31 -18.54 -7.34 4.10
C VAL A 31 -17.09 -6.87 3.93
N GLU A 32 -16.66 -6.76 2.66
CA GLU A 32 -15.36 -6.21 2.28
C GLU A 32 -15.43 -4.70 2.23
N HIS A 33 -14.45 -4.02 2.86
CA HIS A 33 -14.40 -2.57 2.95
C HIS A 33 -13.34 -1.92 2.07
N ILE A 34 -12.52 -2.70 1.35
CA ILE A 34 -11.46 -2.19 0.48
C ILE A 34 -11.84 -2.42 -0.99
N TRP A 35 -11.50 -1.46 -1.84
CA TRP A 35 -11.63 -1.57 -3.29
C TRP A 35 -10.94 -2.84 -3.81
N ASN A 36 -11.56 -3.51 -4.78
CA ASN A 36 -11.10 -4.83 -5.25
C ASN A 36 -9.84 -4.81 -6.15
N GLY A 37 -9.32 -3.63 -6.47
CA GLY A 37 -8.11 -3.53 -7.30
C GLY A 37 -8.30 -3.86 -8.77
N ASP A 38 -9.52 -3.71 -9.30
CA ASP A 38 -9.82 -3.96 -10.71
C ASP A 38 -8.94 -3.09 -11.61
N ALA A 39 -8.00 -3.72 -12.32
CA ALA A 39 -7.02 -3.03 -13.15
C ALA A 39 -7.63 -2.27 -14.33
N SER A 40 -8.86 -2.60 -14.73
CA SER A 40 -9.57 -1.86 -15.78
C SER A 40 -10.03 -0.48 -15.31
N VAL A 41 -10.07 -0.26 -13.99
CA VAL A 41 -10.45 1.02 -13.37
C VAL A 41 -9.26 1.60 -12.62
N TRP A 42 -8.78 0.91 -11.58
CA TRP A 42 -7.65 1.34 -10.76
C TRP A 42 -7.05 0.13 -10.01
N LYS A 43 -5.81 -0.22 -10.33
CA LYS A 43 -5.17 -1.47 -9.89
C LYS A 43 -4.70 -1.50 -8.44
N PHE A 44 -4.64 -0.35 -7.78
CA PHE A 44 -4.19 -0.27 -6.39
C PHE A 44 -5.33 -0.47 -5.40
N HIS A 45 -4.99 -0.79 -4.15
CA HIS A 45 -5.94 -0.87 -3.03
C HIS A 45 -5.72 0.29 -2.06
N THR A 46 -4.60 0.29 -1.35
CA THR A 46 -4.22 1.36 -0.40
C THR A 46 -2.74 1.67 -0.60
N PRO A 47 -2.35 2.29 -1.73
CA PRO A 47 -0.93 2.49 -2.02
C PRO A 47 -0.27 3.46 -1.05
N ILE A 48 0.98 3.16 -0.66
CA ILE A 48 1.79 4.05 0.16
C ILE A 48 2.45 5.10 -0.74
N LEU A 49 2.23 6.36 -0.42
CA LEU A 49 2.77 7.49 -1.17
C LEU A 49 4.08 7.96 -0.50
N PHE A 50 5.21 7.48 -1.00
CA PHE A 50 6.52 7.79 -0.45
C PHE A 50 7.59 7.73 -1.55
N PRO A 51 8.57 8.66 -1.60
CA PRO A 51 8.83 9.71 -0.61
C PRO A 51 7.97 10.96 -0.76
N HIS A 52 7.09 11.05 -1.73
CA HIS A 52 6.23 12.21 -1.90
C HIS A 52 4.84 11.81 -2.37
N CYS A 53 3.89 12.74 -2.23
CA CYS A 53 2.54 12.60 -2.71
C CYS A 53 2.36 13.41 -3.98
N GLY A 54 1.73 12.85 -5.01
CA GLY A 54 1.44 13.53 -6.26
C GLY A 54 2.58 13.48 -7.27
N LYS A 55 2.44 14.27 -8.33
CA LYS A 55 3.42 14.38 -9.42
C LYS A 55 4.33 15.58 -9.18
N LEU A 56 5.62 15.35 -9.30
CA LEU A 56 6.61 16.43 -9.18
C LEU A 56 6.78 17.19 -10.47
N VAL A 57 7.23 18.46 -10.38
CA VAL A 57 7.58 19.28 -11.54
C VAL A 57 8.68 18.58 -12.33
N ASP A 58 8.47 18.38 -13.63
CA ASP A 58 9.39 17.68 -14.53
C ASP A 58 9.75 16.26 -14.07
N GLY A 59 8.98 15.68 -13.12
CA GLY A 59 9.26 14.35 -12.57
C GLY A 59 10.57 14.26 -11.80
N LYS A 60 11.02 15.37 -11.20
CA LYS A 60 12.34 15.45 -10.54
C LYS A 60 12.22 15.85 -9.07
N LEU A 61 12.98 15.15 -8.23
CA LEU A 61 13.14 15.43 -6.81
C LEU A 61 14.57 15.88 -6.55
N GLU A 62 14.74 17.05 -5.93
CA GLU A 62 16.05 17.56 -5.52
C GLU A 62 16.23 17.36 -4.01
N ALA A 63 17.33 16.71 -3.62
CA ALA A 63 17.66 16.47 -2.23
C ALA A 63 19.17 16.48 -2.02
N LYS A 64 19.64 17.25 -1.03
CA LYS A 64 21.05 17.35 -0.66
C LYS A 64 21.96 17.70 -1.85
N GLY A 65 21.51 18.59 -2.71
CA GLY A 65 22.27 19.03 -3.88
C GLY A 65 22.27 18.05 -5.05
N LYS A 66 21.50 16.96 -4.97
CA LYS A 66 21.35 15.98 -6.06
C LYS A 66 19.93 15.99 -6.60
N VAL A 67 19.79 15.70 -7.89
CA VAL A 67 18.51 15.60 -8.58
C VAL A 67 18.22 14.14 -8.91
N TYR A 68 17.04 13.68 -8.53
CA TYR A 68 16.58 12.31 -8.77
C TYR A 68 15.32 12.34 -9.63
N GLU A 69 15.19 11.39 -10.53
CA GLU A 69 13.94 11.17 -11.23
C GLU A 69 12.97 10.42 -10.30
N SER A 70 11.71 10.87 -10.27
CA SER A 70 10.70 10.25 -9.44
C SER A 70 9.32 10.32 -10.13
N SER A 71 8.66 9.19 -10.20
CA SER A 71 7.31 9.09 -10.77
C SER A 71 6.25 9.58 -9.78
N MET A 72 5.00 9.67 -10.24
CA MET A 72 3.87 10.06 -9.41
C MET A 72 3.82 9.23 -8.12
N HIS A 73 3.70 9.87 -6.97
CA HIS A 73 3.67 9.26 -5.63
C HIS A 73 4.94 8.53 -5.21
N GLY A 74 6.04 8.66 -5.95
CA GLY A 74 7.30 8.01 -5.60
C GLY A 74 7.33 6.51 -5.92
N PHE A 75 8.01 5.72 -5.09
CA PHE A 75 8.34 4.33 -5.41
C PHE A 75 7.88 3.28 -4.40
N ALA A 76 7.48 3.66 -3.18
CA ALA A 76 7.19 2.67 -2.13
C ALA A 76 6.08 1.70 -2.54
N ARG A 77 5.08 2.16 -3.28
CA ARG A 77 3.96 1.33 -3.75
C ARG A 77 4.36 0.26 -4.79
N ASP A 78 5.53 0.41 -5.40
CA ASP A 78 6.06 -0.50 -6.43
C ASP A 78 7.28 -1.28 -5.93
N MET A 79 7.40 -1.46 -4.61
CA MET A 79 8.50 -2.17 -3.96
C MET A 79 7.99 -3.35 -3.14
N GLU A 80 8.82 -4.39 -3.05
CA GLU A 80 8.64 -5.45 -2.06
C GLU A 80 9.05 -4.94 -0.69
N HIS A 81 8.22 -5.18 0.32
CA HIS A 81 8.48 -4.80 1.71
C HIS A 81 8.72 -6.03 2.56
N ASP A 82 9.65 -5.94 3.50
CA ASP A 82 10.01 -7.04 4.36
C ASP A 82 9.08 -7.11 5.58
N PHE A 83 8.68 -8.32 5.92
CA PHE A 83 7.98 -8.58 7.17
C PHE A 83 8.96 -8.47 8.33
N VAL A 84 8.60 -7.71 9.35
CA VAL A 84 9.43 -7.50 10.54
C VAL A 84 8.91 -8.29 11.72
N ASP A 85 7.65 -8.06 12.11
CA ASP A 85 7.09 -8.70 13.30
C ASP A 85 5.57 -8.61 13.31
N GLN A 86 4.94 -9.50 14.08
CA GLN A 86 3.49 -9.51 14.32
C GLN A 86 3.23 -9.95 15.76
N THR A 87 2.42 -9.18 16.46
CA THR A 87 2.01 -9.50 17.84
C THR A 87 0.56 -9.96 17.88
N GLU A 88 0.10 -10.49 19.02
CA GLU A 88 -1.29 -10.95 19.19
C GLU A 88 -2.28 -9.80 19.36
N ASP A 89 -1.81 -8.64 19.77
CA ASP A 89 -2.64 -7.46 20.04
C ASP A 89 -2.44 -6.32 18.99
#